data_7845ca29d080cce3a5dede28e9eaf1d3
#
_entry.id   7845ca29d080cce3a5dede28e9eaf1d3
#
_cell.length_a   1.000
_cell.length_b   1.000
_cell.length_c   1.000
_cell.angle_alpha   90.00
_cell.angle_beta   90.00
_cell.angle_gamma   90.00
#
_symmetry.space_group_name_H-M   'P 1'
#
loop_
_entity.id
_entity.type
_entity.pdbx_description
1 polymer ?
#
loop_
_entity_poly.entity_id
_entity_poly.type
_entity_poly.pdbx_seq_one_letter_code
_entity_poly.pdbx_strand_id
1 'polypeptide(L)'
;MVSKTIKLTDDQAKSMVISCKKIIGQLQTIQTKIESKNLDASIFTQLLAVKGGASRVCKDIIAKGILTQLHKYNQQELEHALDIILKLDK
;
A
#
# COMPACT_ATOMS: atom_id res chain seq x y z
N MET A 1 -8.68 13.19 8.15
CA MET A 1 -8.01 11.95 8.56
C MET A 1 -9.00 10.99 9.20
N VAL A 2 -8.91 9.73 8.88
CA VAL A 2 -9.76 8.73 9.55
C VAL A 2 -9.31 8.61 11.00
N SER A 3 -10.22 8.93 11.94
CA SER A 3 -9.90 8.98 13.38
C SER A 3 -10.07 7.64 14.08
N LYS A 4 -10.77 6.70 13.46
CA LYS A 4 -11.06 5.40 14.06
C LYS A 4 -10.01 4.36 13.66
N THR A 5 -9.71 3.46 14.59
CA THR A 5 -8.80 2.35 14.33
C THR A 5 -9.40 1.41 13.29
N ILE A 6 -8.63 1.10 12.26
CA ILE A 6 -8.99 0.10 11.26
C ILE A 6 -8.61 -1.26 11.82
N LYS A 7 -9.59 -2.16 11.94
CA LYS A 7 -9.34 -3.51 12.43
C LYS A 7 -9.36 -4.50 11.29
N LEU A 8 -8.38 -5.38 11.29
CA LEU A 8 -8.23 -6.42 10.29
C LEU A 8 -8.42 -7.79 10.92
N THR A 9 -8.96 -8.72 10.15
CA THR A 9 -8.96 -10.13 10.56
C THR A 9 -7.54 -10.69 10.46
N ASP A 10 -7.28 -11.82 11.11
CA ASP A 10 -5.97 -12.47 11.04
C ASP A 10 -5.59 -12.79 9.59
N ASP A 11 -6.53 -13.28 8.79
CA ASP A 11 -6.27 -13.61 7.38
C ASP A 11 -5.97 -12.37 6.55
N GLN A 12 -6.68 -11.28 6.78
CA GLN A 12 -6.43 -10.01 6.09
C GLN A 12 -5.04 -9.47 6.43
N ALA A 13 -4.71 -9.46 7.73
CA ALA A 13 -3.39 -9.00 8.17
C ALA A 13 -2.28 -9.85 7.59
N LYS A 14 -2.45 -11.17 7.58
CA LYS A 14 -1.46 -12.09 7.03
C LYS A 14 -1.20 -11.84 5.55
N SER A 15 -2.26 -11.66 4.78
CA SER A 15 -2.17 -11.36 3.34
C SER A 15 -1.42 -10.05 3.09
N MET A 16 -1.72 -9.02 3.87
CA MET A 16 -1.08 -7.71 3.74
C MET A 16 0.40 -7.75 4.15
N VAL A 17 0.73 -8.55 5.17
CA VAL A 17 2.13 -8.74 5.59
C VAL A 17 2.93 -9.42 4.48
N ILE A 18 2.36 -10.40 3.79
CA ILE A 18 3.01 -11.05 2.64
C ILE A 18 3.32 -10.02 1.56
N SER A 19 2.37 -9.14 1.25
CA SER A 19 2.57 -8.06 0.28
C SER A 19 3.69 -7.11 0.73
N CYS A 20 3.73 -6.77 2.01
CA CYS A 20 4.79 -5.92 2.56
C CYS A 20 6.17 -6.57 2.45
N LYS A 21 6.26 -7.87 2.74
CA LYS A 21 7.54 -8.60 2.62
C LYS A 21 8.06 -8.59 1.19
N LYS A 22 7.16 -8.69 0.21
CA LYS A 22 7.53 -8.61 -1.20
C LYS A 22 8.12 -7.23 -1.53
N ILE A 23 7.50 -6.16 -1.05
CA ILE A 23 7.97 -4.78 -1.25
C ILE A 23 9.33 -4.60 -0.58
N ILE A 24 9.51 -5.12 0.63
CA ILE A 24 10.78 -5.06 1.34
C ILE A 24 11.89 -5.71 0.52
N GLY A 25 11.63 -6.91 -0.03
CA GLY A 25 12.60 -7.61 -0.89
C GLY A 25 12.94 -6.80 -2.14
N GLN A 26 11.96 -6.18 -2.77
CA GLN A 26 12.16 -5.32 -3.93
C GLN A 26 13.03 -4.11 -3.57
N LEU A 27 12.77 -3.48 -2.42
CA LEU A 27 13.55 -2.34 -1.95
C LEU A 27 14.98 -2.74 -1.62
N GLN A 28 15.21 -3.92 -1.06
CA GLN A 28 16.56 -4.41 -0.78
C GLN A 28 17.37 -4.58 -2.08
N THR A 29 16.73 -5.08 -3.14
CA THR A 29 17.37 -5.20 -4.46
C THR A 29 17.75 -3.83 -5.01
N ILE A 30 16.84 -2.87 -4.90
CA ILE A 30 17.09 -1.49 -5.35
C ILE A 30 18.23 -0.87 -4.55
N GLN A 31 18.20 -1.05 -3.23
CA GLN A 31 19.24 -0.54 -2.33
C GLN A 31 20.63 -1.07 -2.72
N THR A 32 20.72 -2.37 -2.97
CA THR A 32 21.97 -3.01 -3.38
C THR A 32 22.50 -2.40 -4.67
N LYS A 33 21.62 -2.14 -5.65
CA LYS A 33 22.03 -1.52 -6.91
C LYS A 33 22.52 -0.10 -6.71
N ILE A 34 21.86 0.67 -5.86
CA ILE A 34 22.27 2.05 -5.55
C ILE A 34 23.64 2.03 -4.87
N GLU A 35 23.86 1.12 -3.93
CA GLU A 35 25.14 0.98 -3.24
C GLU A 35 26.26 0.61 -4.19
N SER A 36 25.97 -0.14 -5.24
CA SER A 36 26.97 -0.49 -6.26
C SER A 36 27.38 0.70 -7.12
N LYS A 37 26.60 1.79 -7.11
CA LYS A 37 26.79 3.00 -7.91
C LYS A 37 26.67 2.78 -9.43
N ASN A 38 26.18 1.61 -9.83
CA ASN A 38 25.98 1.25 -11.24
C ASN A 38 24.49 0.96 -11.46
N LEU A 39 23.81 1.95 -12.02
CA LEU A 39 22.37 1.83 -12.30
C LEU A 39 22.13 1.76 -13.79
N ASP A 40 21.17 0.94 -14.19
CA ASP A 40 20.66 0.93 -15.55
C ASP A 40 19.16 1.27 -15.55
N ALA A 41 18.55 1.27 -16.72
CA ALA A 41 17.15 1.66 -16.85
C ALA A 41 16.18 0.73 -16.13
N SER A 42 16.60 -0.50 -15.78
CA SER A 42 15.75 -1.43 -15.04
C SER A 42 15.37 -0.90 -13.66
N ILE A 43 16.16 0.04 -13.12
CA ILE A 43 15.84 0.64 -11.80
C ILE A 43 14.47 1.34 -11.81
N PHE A 44 14.11 1.96 -12.93
CA PHE A 44 12.82 2.66 -13.05
C PHE A 44 11.65 1.68 -13.01
N THR A 45 11.79 0.55 -13.69
CA THR A 45 10.78 -0.52 -13.66
C THR A 45 10.64 -1.08 -12.25
N GLN A 46 11.74 -1.28 -11.56
CA GLN A 46 11.74 -1.77 -10.18
C GLN A 46 11.09 -0.77 -9.21
N LEU A 47 11.36 0.51 -9.37
CA LEU A 47 10.73 1.56 -8.55
C LEU A 47 9.23 1.64 -8.80
N LEU A 48 8.81 1.51 -10.07
CA LEU A 48 7.38 1.47 -10.40
C LEU A 48 6.68 0.25 -9.79
N ALA A 49 7.37 -0.89 -9.74
CA ALA A 49 6.82 -2.09 -9.10
C ALA A 49 6.61 -1.88 -7.60
N VAL A 50 7.56 -1.23 -6.91
CA VAL A 50 7.44 -0.88 -5.49
C VAL A 50 6.27 0.07 -5.27
N LYS A 51 6.17 1.11 -6.11
CA LYS A 51 5.05 2.05 -6.04
C LYS A 51 3.71 1.34 -6.21
N GLY A 52 3.60 0.46 -7.21
CA GLY A 52 2.38 -0.31 -7.46
C GLY A 52 2.02 -1.23 -6.30
N GLY A 53 3.01 -1.89 -5.72
CA GLY A 53 2.80 -2.75 -4.55
C GLY A 53 2.32 -1.97 -3.33
N ALA A 54 2.93 -0.82 -3.07
CA ALA A 54 2.54 0.04 -1.96
C ALA A 54 1.11 0.58 -2.16
N SER A 55 0.76 1.01 -3.37
CA SER A 55 -0.60 1.44 -3.70
C SER A 55 -1.62 0.32 -3.46
N ARG A 56 -1.28 -0.90 -3.84
CA ARG A 56 -2.16 -2.06 -3.65
C ARG A 56 -2.42 -2.32 -2.17
N VAL A 57 -1.37 -2.28 -1.33
CA VAL A 57 -1.54 -2.46 0.12
C VAL A 57 -2.46 -1.39 0.68
N CYS A 58 -2.27 -0.15 0.28
CA CYS A 58 -3.11 0.96 0.72
C CYS A 58 -4.58 0.74 0.32
N LYS A 59 -4.84 0.34 -0.93
CA LYS A 59 -6.18 0.05 -1.40
C LYS A 59 -6.80 -1.14 -0.66
N ASP A 60 -6.02 -2.16 -0.37
CA ASP A 60 -6.49 -3.32 0.39
C ASP A 60 -6.90 -2.93 1.81
N ILE A 61 -6.13 -2.08 2.48
CA ILE A 61 -6.49 -1.59 3.81
C ILE A 61 -7.81 -0.85 3.76
N ILE A 62 -7.99 0.03 2.78
CA ILE A 62 -9.23 0.79 2.63
C ILE A 62 -10.40 -0.15 2.33
N ALA A 63 -10.24 -1.05 1.35
CA ALA A 63 -11.32 -1.93 0.92
C ALA A 63 -11.70 -2.93 2.00
N LYS A 64 -10.73 -3.56 2.64
CA LYS A 64 -10.99 -4.63 3.61
C LYS A 64 -11.16 -4.10 5.03
N GLY A 65 -10.49 -3.01 5.36
CA GLY A 65 -10.57 -2.43 6.70
C GLY A 65 -11.73 -1.46 6.86
N ILE A 66 -11.90 -0.53 5.93
CA ILE A 66 -12.91 0.52 6.04
C ILE A 66 -14.23 0.10 5.44
N LEU A 67 -14.22 -0.39 4.18
CA LEU A 67 -15.46 -0.69 3.46
C LEU A 67 -16.26 -1.83 4.07
N THR A 68 -15.61 -2.79 4.71
CA THR A 68 -16.31 -3.88 5.41
C THR A 68 -16.92 -3.42 6.72
N GLN A 69 -16.59 -2.23 7.20
CA GLN A 69 -17.08 -1.67 8.45
C GLN A 69 -17.68 -0.28 8.25
N LEU A 70 -18.40 -0.10 7.14
CA LEU A 70 -18.96 1.22 6.76
C LEU A 70 -19.78 1.86 7.85
N HIS A 71 -20.55 1.05 8.61
CA HIS A 71 -21.41 1.55 9.67
C HIS A 71 -20.65 2.23 10.82
N LYS A 72 -19.35 2.02 10.90
CA LYS A 72 -18.47 2.61 11.92
C LYS A 72 -17.89 3.95 11.51
N TYR A 73 -18.09 4.36 10.25
CA TYR A 73 -17.46 5.56 9.69
C TYR A 73 -18.52 6.53 9.24
N ASN A 74 -18.26 7.83 9.43
CA ASN A 74 -19.13 8.87 8.93
C ASN A 74 -18.80 9.18 7.45
N GLN A 75 -19.64 10.01 6.83
CA GLN A 75 -19.49 10.39 5.42
C GLN A 75 -18.14 11.06 5.16
N GLN A 76 -17.70 11.92 6.04
CA GLN A 76 -16.44 12.64 5.91
C GLN A 76 -15.25 11.68 5.88
N GLU A 77 -15.25 10.68 6.76
CA GLU A 77 -14.20 9.68 6.82
C GLU A 77 -14.16 8.82 5.55
N LEU A 78 -15.34 8.46 5.03
CA LEU A 78 -15.45 7.67 3.79
C LEU A 78 -15.01 8.48 2.58
N GLU A 79 -15.35 9.77 2.52
CA GLU A 79 -14.89 10.66 1.45
C GLU A 79 -13.38 10.81 1.46
N HIS A 80 -12.78 10.89 2.65
CA HIS A 80 -11.32 10.96 2.79
C HIS A 80 -10.66 9.69 2.24
N ALA A 81 -11.20 8.52 2.56
CA ALA A 81 -10.69 7.25 2.04
C ALA A 81 -10.79 7.17 0.52
N LEU A 82 -11.92 7.60 -0.04
CA LEU A 82 -12.10 7.65 -1.49
C LEU A 82 -11.11 8.60 -2.15
N ASP A 83 -10.86 9.75 -1.56
CA ASP A 83 -9.88 10.73 -2.06
C ASP A 83 -8.47 10.12 -2.15
N ILE A 84 -8.08 9.34 -1.13
CA ILE A 84 -6.80 8.64 -1.14
C ILE A 84 -6.73 7.64 -2.30
N ILE A 85 -7.79 6.86 -2.53
CA ILE A 85 -7.85 5.90 -3.63
C ILE A 85 -7.65 6.62 -4.96
N LEU A 86 -8.35 7.74 -5.16
CA LEU A 86 -8.26 8.50 -6.41
C LEU A 86 -6.86 9.07 -6.64
N LYS A 87 -6.18 9.47 -5.58
CA LYS A 87 -4.80 9.97 -5.68
C LYS A 87 -3.80 8.87 -6.02
N LEU A 88 -4.04 7.65 -5.52
CA LEU A 88 -3.17 6.52 -5.81
C LEU A 88 -3.21 6.10 -7.28
N ASP A 89 -4.32 6.37 -7.96
CA ASP A 89 -4.52 5.99 -9.37
C ASP A 89 -3.93 7.01 -10.37
N LYS A 90 -3.37 8.10 -9.89
CA LYS A 90 -2.74 9.12 -10.75
C LYS A 90 -1.28 8.84 -11.03
#